data_4d4719361532ee72aaf01061fc92523b
#
_entry.id   4d4719361532ee72aaf01061fc92523b
#
_cell.length_a   1.000
_cell.length_b   1.000
_cell.length_c   1.000
_cell.angle_alpha   90.00
_cell.angle_beta   90.00
_cell.angle_gamma   90.00
#
_symmetry.space_group_name_H-M   'P 1'
#
loop_
_entity.id
_entity.type
_entity.pdbx_description
1 polymer ?
#
loop_
_entity_poly.entity_id
_entity_poly.type
_entity_poly.pdbx_seq_one_letter_code
_entity_poly.pdbx_strand_id
1 'polypeptide(L)'
;GDISNSFITKGLRFAQREKNSNVDMLLCGDKAFDEYVTYLETNKLRVEGRELEGGFKSIKFIFGNREVDVCNEQFVPDNEMWGVDTKALELHSQEWNFCELQGGGIFNLKENTSEYRALLANYGELICKNPGGCVRFYNCAA
;
A
#
# COMPACT_ATOMS: atom_id res chain seq x y z
N GLY A 1 -11.34 1.24 -18.98
CA GLY A 1 -12.47 0.26 -18.89
C GLY A 1 -13.09 0.34 -17.52
N ASP A 2 -14.41 0.21 -17.43
CA ASP A 2 -15.15 0.39 -16.19
C ASP A 2 -14.73 -0.63 -15.13
N ILE A 3 -14.42 -0.16 -13.95
CA ILE A 3 -14.10 -1.02 -12.81
C ILE A 3 -15.39 -1.70 -12.34
N SER A 4 -15.32 -3.02 -12.21
CA SER A 4 -16.40 -3.83 -11.70
C SER A 4 -15.86 -4.97 -10.83
N ASN A 5 -16.72 -5.52 -9.96
CA ASN A 5 -16.34 -6.70 -9.17
C ASN A 5 -15.86 -7.87 -10.05
N SER A 6 -16.44 -7.99 -11.26
CA SER A 6 -16.03 -9.01 -12.24
C SER A 6 -14.60 -8.77 -12.75
N PHE A 7 -14.24 -7.51 -13.01
CA PHE A 7 -12.90 -7.13 -13.46
C PHE A 7 -11.84 -7.47 -12.40
N ILE A 8 -12.08 -7.01 -11.16
CA ILE A 8 -11.20 -7.30 -10.02
C ILE A 8 -11.07 -8.82 -9.81
N THR A 9 -12.19 -9.55 -9.79
CA THR A 9 -12.20 -11.00 -9.63
C THR A 9 -11.39 -11.74 -10.69
N LYS A 10 -11.47 -11.32 -11.95
CA LYS A 10 -10.68 -11.92 -13.05
C LYS A 10 -9.19 -11.73 -12.83
N GLY A 11 -8.76 -10.52 -12.48
CA GLY A 11 -7.36 -10.22 -12.21
C GLY A 11 -6.80 -10.98 -11.01
N LEU A 12 -7.56 -11.04 -9.90
CA LEU A 12 -7.16 -11.80 -8.72
C LEU A 12 -7.08 -13.31 -9.00
N ARG A 13 -8.02 -13.86 -9.80
CA ARG A 13 -7.96 -15.26 -10.21
C ARG A 13 -6.76 -15.55 -11.09
N PHE A 14 -6.42 -14.65 -11.99
CA PHE A 14 -5.22 -14.77 -12.81
C PHE A 14 -3.96 -14.83 -11.93
N ALA A 15 -3.79 -13.86 -11.02
CA ALA A 15 -2.68 -13.84 -10.09
C ALA A 15 -2.60 -15.12 -9.23
N GLN A 16 -3.74 -15.62 -8.75
CA GLN A 16 -3.80 -16.83 -7.94
C GLN A 16 -3.38 -18.09 -8.74
N ARG A 17 -3.88 -18.24 -9.97
CA ARG A 17 -3.62 -19.44 -10.79
C ARG A 17 -2.23 -19.48 -11.37
N GLU A 18 -1.78 -18.35 -11.92
CA GLU A 18 -0.51 -18.29 -12.66
C GLU A 18 0.70 -18.08 -11.74
N LYS A 19 0.51 -17.46 -10.59
CA LYS A 19 1.60 -17.02 -9.71
C LYS A 19 1.49 -17.53 -8.28
N ASN A 20 0.47 -18.34 -7.98
CA ASN A 20 0.18 -18.81 -6.62
C ASN A 20 0.14 -17.66 -5.59
N SER A 21 -0.44 -16.55 -6.00
CA SER A 21 -0.52 -15.32 -5.22
C SER A 21 -1.73 -15.33 -4.29
N ASN A 22 -1.55 -14.72 -3.14
CA ASN A 22 -2.60 -14.52 -2.13
C ASN A 22 -2.81 -13.02 -1.87
N VAL A 23 -3.10 -12.26 -2.94
CA VAL A 23 -3.41 -10.83 -2.80
C VAL A 23 -4.46 -10.63 -1.71
N ASP A 24 -4.13 -9.81 -0.73
CA ASP A 24 -4.99 -9.45 0.41
C ASP A 24 -5.28 -7.95 0.48
N MET A 25 -4.55 -7.14 -0.28
CA MET A 25 -4.73 -5.69 -0.34
C MET A 25 -4.70 -5.20 -1.78
N LEU A 26 -5.64 -4.30 -2.13
CA LEU A 26 -5.69 -3.57 -3.38
C LEU A 26 -5.47 -2.08 -3.08
N LEU A 27 -4.38 -1.54 -3.57
CA LEU A 27 -4.05 -0.12 -3.49
C LEU A 27 -4.51 0.55 -4.79
N CYS A 28 -5.41 1.51 -4.69
CA CYS A 28 -6.02 2.17 -5.82
C CYS A 28 -5.58 3.62 -5.90
N GLY A 29 -5.28 4.11 -7.12
CA GLY A 29 -5.16 5.54 -7.36
C GLY A 29 -6.53 6.23 -7.27
N ASP A 30 -6.52 7.56 -7.12
CA ASP A 30 -7.72 8.34 -6.80
C ASP A 30 -8.88 8.10 -7.78
N LYS A 31 -8.64 8.19 -9.08
CA LYS A 31 -9.70 7.99 -10.08
C LYS A 31 -10.23 6.55 -10.10
N ALA A 32 -9.33 5.58 -9.97
CA ALA A 32 -9.72 4.17 -9.93
C ALA A 32 -10.56 3.87 -8.70
N PHE A 33 -10.25 4.47 -7.56
CA PHE A 33 -11.02 4.31 -6.33
C PHE A 33 -12.41 4.96 -6.45
N ASP A 34 -12.49 6.19 -6.97
CA ASP A 34 -13.75 6.92 -7.17
C ASP A 34 -14.69 6.19 -8.14
N GLU A 35 -14.16 5.64 -9.24
CA GLU A 35 -14.96 4.81 -10.14
C GLU A 35 -15.46 3.53 -9.47
N TYR A 36 -14.63 2.91 -8.63
CA TYR A 36 -15.06 1.73 -7.88
C TYR A 36 -16.18 2.05 -6.88
N VAL A 37 -16.07 3.16 -6.16
CA VAL A 37 -17.11 3.64 -5.24
C VAL A 37 -18.40 3.93 -6.02
N THR A 38 -18.31 4.65 -7.14
CA THR A 38 -19.46 4.94 -8.02
C THR A 38 -20.14 3.67 -8.52
N TYR A 39 -19.35 2.65 -8.90
CA TYR A 39 -19.88 1.35 -9.28
C TYR A 39 -20.65 0.68 -8.14
N LEU A 40 -20.12 0.72 -6.90
CA LEU A 40 -20.79 0.15 -5.74
C LEU A 40 -22.12 0.87 -5.42
N GLU A 41 -22.13 2.19 -5.47
CA GLU A 41 -23.32 3.02 -5.24
C GLU A 41 -24.40 2.78 -6.31
N THR A 42 -24.00 2.78 -7.59
CA THR A 42 -24.91 2.58 -8.73
C THR A 42 -25.60 1.21 -8.66
N ASN A 43 -24.87 0.19 -8.26
CA ASN A 43 -25.40 -1.15 -8.13
C ASN A 43 -26.04 -1.44 -6.74
N LYS A 44 -26.12 -0.43 -5.87
CA LYS A 44 -26.65 -0.53 -4.50
C LYS A 44 -26.02 -1.68 -3.70
N LEU A 45 -24.73 -1.90 -3.90
CA LEU A 45 -23.98 -2.92 -3.18
C LEU A 45 -23.66 -2.42 -1.78
N ARG A 46 -23.81 -3.31 -0.79
CA ARG A 46 -23.44 -2.98 0.59
C ARG A 46 -21.94 -2.81 0.69
N VAL A 47 -21.51 -1.66 1.20
CA VAL A 47 -20.10 -1.36 1.47
C VAL A 47 -19.83 -1.60 2.94
N GLU A 48 -18.91 -2.50 3.24
CA GLU A 48 -18.37 -2.68 4.58
C GLU A 48 -17.01 -1.99 4.65
N GLY A 49 -16.95 -0.91 5.42
CA GLY A 49 -15.69 -0.22 5.71
C GLY A 49 -14.94 -0.92 6.85
N ARG A 50 -13.61 -0.93 6.75
CA ARG A 50 -12.71 -1.41 7.80
C ARG A 50 -11.64 -0.36 8.06
N GLU A 51 -11.28 -0.19 9.31
CA GLU A 51 -10.11 0.58 9.69
C GLU A 51 -8.94 -0.39 9.87
N LEU A 52 -7.87 -0.14 9.14
CA LEU A 52 -6.61 -0.90 9.19
C LEU A 52 -5.66 -0.27 10.22
N GLU A 53 -4.64 -1.02 10.60
CA GLU A 53 -3.55 -0.48 11.42
C GLU A 53 -2.92 0.74 10.74
N GLY A 54 -2.68 1.80 11.50
CA GLY A 54 -2.17 3.06 10.96
C GLY A 54 -3.23 4.06 10.52
N GLY A 55 -4.54 3.78 10.75
CA GLY A 55 -5.62 4.72 10.48
C GLY A 55 -6.12 4.75 9.03
N PHE A 56 -5.67 3.81 8.20
CA PHE A 56 -6.17 3.66 6.84
C PHE A 56 -7.59 3.11 6.84
N LYS A 57 -8.45 3.69 6.00
CA LYS A 57 -9.81 3.18 5.77
C LYS A 57 -9.84 2.36 4.50
N SER A 58 -10.42 1.18 4.57
CA SER A 58 -10.57 0.28 3.43
C SER A 58 -12.01 -0.10 3.18
N ILE A 59 -12.30 -0.49 1.95
CA ILE A 59 -13.55 -1.14 1.56
C ILE A 59 -13.25 -2.63 1.44
N LYS A 60 -14.07 -3.47 2.07
CA LYS A 60 -13.93 -4.92 1.97
C LYS A 60 -14.48 -5.43 0.65
N PHE A 61 -13.65 -6.20 -0.05
CA PHE A 61 -14.03 -6.97 -1.22
C PHE A 61 -13.93 -8.47 -0.91
N ILE A 62 -14.99 -9.22 -1.15
CA ILE A 62 -14.99 -10.66 -0.90
C ILE A 62 -14.58 -11.39 -2.18
N PHE A 63 -13.46 -12.09 -2.12
CA PHE A 63 -12.96 -12.93 -3.20
C PHE A 63 -12.93 -14.40 -2.77
N GLY A 64 -13.95 -15.14 -3.19
CA GLY A 64 -14.12 -16.53 -2.75
C GLY A 64 -14.33 -16.61 -1.23
N ASN A 65 -13.41 -17.25 -0.53
CA ASN A 65 -13.43 -17.36 0.94
C ASN A 65 -12.47 -16.37 1.63
N ARG A 66 -12.04 -15.33 0.92
CA ARG A 66 -11.06 -14.35 1.42
C ARG A 66 -11.63 -12.96 1.37
N GLU A 67 -11.19 -12.15 2.30
CA GLU A 67 -11.41 -10.70 2.28
C GLU A 67 -10.18 -10.04 1.69
N VAL A 68 -10.40 -9.09 0.78
CA VAL A 68 -9.38 -8.24 0.18
C VAL A 68 -9.72 -6.81 0.55
N ASP A 69 -8.78 -6.11 1.13
CA ASP A 69 -8.96 -4.72 1.52
C ASP A 69 -8.65 -3.79 0.33
N VAL A 70 -9.61 -2.98 -0.08
CA VAL A 70 -9.46 -1.98 -1.14
C VAL A 70 -9.24 -0.62 -0.51
N CYS A 71 -8.06 -0.06 -0.72
CA CYS A 71 -7.64 1.21 -0.13
C CYS A 71 -7.35 2.24 -1.22
N ASN A 72 -7.63 3.50 -0.94
CA ASN A 72 -7.11 4.61 -1.74
C ASN A 72 -5.68 4.94 -1.30
N GLU A 73 -4.77 5.10 -2.26
CA GLU A 73 -3.35 5.40 -2.01
C GLU A 73 -2.84 6.45 -3.00
N GLN A 74 -2.48 7.62 -2.49
CA GLN A 74 -2.07 8.79 -3.28
C GLN A 74 -0.81 8.59 -4.13
N PHE A 75 0.03 7.60 -3.81
CA PHE A 75 1.26 7.32 -4.56
C PHE A 75 1.04 6.32 -5.70
N VAL A 76 -0.14 5.72 -5.82
CA VAL A 76 -0.53 4.89 -6.95
C VAL A 76 -1.05 5.80 -8.07
N PRO A 77 -0.64 5.58 -9.33
CA PRO A 77 -1.18 6.36 -10.45
C PRO A 77 -2.70 6.30 -10.52
N ASP A 78 -3.35 7.42 -10.83
CA ASP A 78 -4.80 7.63 -10.77
C ASP A 78 -5.64 6.51 -11.42
N ASN A 79 -5.17 5.98 -12.55
CA ASN A 79 -5.88 4.99 -13.36
C ASN A 79 -5.42 3.55 -13.10
N GLU A 80 -4.76 3.31 -11.99
CA GLU A 80 -4.19 2.01 -11.68
C GLU A 80 -4.68 1.47 -10.34
N MET A 81 -4.62 0.15 -10.23
CA MET A 81 -4.79 -0.56 -8.98
C MET A 81 -3.67 -1.58 -8.83
N TRP A 82 -3.08 -1.65 -7.66
CA TRP A 82 -2.00 -2.58 -7.35
C TRP A 82 -2.47 -3.58 -6.32
N GLY A 83 -2.50 -4.85 -6.70
CA GLY A 83 -2.80 -5.95 -5.80
C GLY A 83 -1.51 -6.46 -5.16
N VAL A 84 -1.49 -6.46 -3.85
CA VAL A 84 -0.31 -6.80 -3.05
C VAL A 84 -0.64 -7.96 -2.12
N ASP A 85 0.29 -8.90 -2.03
CA ASP A 85 0.32 -9.92 -0.99
C ASP A 85 1.17 -9.38 0.16
N THR A 86 0.54 -8.92 1.23
CA THR A 86 1.26 -8.32 2.37
C THR A 86 2.19 -9.30 3.06
N LYS A 87 1.90 -10.60 2.99
CA LYS A 87 2.77 -11.64 3.56
C LYS A 87 4.04 -11.87 2.75
N ALA A 88 4.05 -11.44 1.48
CA ALA A 88 5.24 -11.48 0.64
C ALA A 88 6.16 -10.27 0.85
N LEU A 89 5.71 -9.27 1.60
CA LEU A 89 6.49 -8.08 1.93
C LEU A 89 7.12 -8.23 3.32
N GLU A 90 8.36 -7.82 3.42
CA GLU A 90 9.11 -7.82 4.68
C GLU A 90 9.91 -6.52 4.82
N LEU A 91 9.68 -5.82 5.92
CA LEU A 91 10.43 -4.61 6.24
C LEU A 91 11.65 -4.99 7.10
N HIS A 92 12.83 -4.83 6.53
CA HIS A 92 14.09 -4.93 7.25
C HIS A 92 14.51 -3.53 7.67
N SER A 93 14.46 -3.23 8.95
CA SER A 93 14.90 -1.95 9.47
C SER A 93 15.82 -2.12 10.66
N GLN A 94 16.79 -1.21 10.78
CA GLN A 94 17.57 -1.05 11.99
C GLN A 94 16.78 -0.23 13.01
N GLU A 95 17.19 -0.31 14.27
CA GLU A 95 16.63 0.56 15.30
C GLU A 95 17.03 2.04 15.03
N TRP A 96 16.18 2.95 15.49
CA TRP A 96 16.50 4.37 15.46
C TRP A 96 17.67 4.67 16.38
N ASN A 97 18.74 5.21 15.82
CA ASN A 97 19.94 5.56 16.58
C ASN A 97 20.37 7.00 16.30
N PHE A 98 20.90 7.64 17.33
CA PHE A 98 21.60 8.91 17.17
C PHE A 98 22.95 8.66 16.53
N CYS A 99 23.22 9.35 15.42
CA CYS A 99 24.53 9.30 14.78
C CYS A 99 25.53 10.12 15.59
N GLU A 100 26.71 9.53 15.84
CA GLU A 100 27.87 10.29 16.33
C GLU A 100 28.34 11.22 15.22
N LEU A 101 28.39 12.51 15.52
CA LEU A 101 28.86 13.52 14.62
C LEU A 101 30.41 13.72 14.80
N GLN A 102 31.06 14.35 13.83
CA GLN A 102 32.50 14.64 13.92
C GLN A 102 32.79 15.38 15.23
N GLY A 103 33.56 14.74 16.10
CA GLY A 103 33.89 15.27 17.43
C GLY A 103 33.49 14.38 18.61
N GLY A 104 32.86 13.20 18.33
CA GLY A 104 32.58 12.15 19.33
C GLY A 104 31.39 12.41 20.22
N GLY A 105 30.43 13.23 19.81
CA GLY A 105 29.23 13.51 20.55
C GLY A 105 27.94 13.39 19.71
N ILE A 106 26.82 13.09 20.37
CA ILE A 106 25.48 13.06 19.74
C ILE A 106 25.01 14.49 19.42
N PHE A 107 25.41 15.47 20.26
CA PHE A 107 25.03 16.87 20.12
C PHE A 107 26.24 17.72 19.68
N ASN A 108 26.13 18.38 18.54
CA ASN A 108 27.10 19.34 18.09
C ASN A 108 26.51 20.75 18.09
N LEU A 109 27.32 21.70 18.55
CA LEU A 109 26.99 23.13 18.47
C LEU A 109 27.01 23.55 16.99
N LYS A 110 25.96 24.19 16.55
CA LYS A 110 25.87 24.75 15.20
C LYS A 110 26.74 25.99 15.13
N GLU A 111 27.54 26.13 14.07
CA GLU A 111 28.43 27.32 13.89
C GLU A 111 27.64 28.63 14.01
N ASN A 112 28.21 29.56 14.77
CA ASN A 112 27.65 30.91 14.99
C ASN A 112 26.27 30.99 15.67
N THR A 113 25.84 29.95 16.36
CA THR A 113 24.57 29.94 17.12
C THR A 113 24.75 29.22 18.45
N SER A 114 23.85 29.47 19.41
CA SER A 114 23.77 28.70 20.66
C SER A 114 22.88 27.43 20.53
N GLU A 115 22.66 26.97 19.31
CA GLU A 115 21.81 25.83 19.02
C GLU A 115 22.62 24.54 18.89
N TYR A 116 22.07 23.45 19.43
CA TYR A 116 22.63 22.12 19.26
C TYR A 116 21.89 21.37 18.16
N ARG A 117 22.67 20.60 17.41
CA ARG A 117 22.17 19.71 16.36
C ARG A 117 22.44 18.27 16.75
N ALA A 118 21.41 17.42 16.63
CA ALA A 118 21.52 15.96 16.72
C ALA A 118 20.96 15.33 15.44
N LEU A 119 21.55 14.25 14.99
CA LEU A 119 21.07 13.49 13.84
C LEU A 119 20.54 12.15 14.32
N LEU A 120 19.24 11.94 14.11
CA LEU A 120 18.59 10.66 14.34
C LEU A 120 18.43 9.95 12.99
N ALA A 121 18.94 8.73 12.87
CA ALA A 121 18.88 7.97 11.63
C ALA A 121 18.27 6.59 11.87
N ASN A 122 17.54 6.14 10.87
CA ASN A 122 17.08 4.77 10.72
C ASN A 122 17.35 4.35 9.27
N TYR A 123 17.86 3.15 9.10
CA TYR A 123 18.06 2.54 7.79
C TYR A 123 17.11 1.36 7.67
N GLY A 124 16.31 1.37 6.62
CA GLY A 124 15.38 0.30 6.37
C GLY A 124 15.15 0.07 4.87
N GLU A 125 14.79 -1.15 4.52
CA GLU A 125 14.47 -1.57 3.18
C GLU A 125 13.23 -2.46 3.20
N LEU A 126 12.32 -2.24 2.24
CA LEU A 126 11.16 -3.10 2.04
C LEU A 126 11.51 -4.15 0.97
N ILE A 127 11.49 -5.41 1.34
CA ILE A 127 11.82 -6.53 0.49
C ILE A 127 10.53 -7.25 0.08
N CYS A 128 10.37 -7.50 -1.21
CA CYS A 128 9.30 -8.36 -1.73
C CYS A 128 9.87 -9.76 -2.02
N LYS A 129 9.49 -10.75 -1.21
CA LYS A 129 9.96 -12.14 -1.36
C LYS A 129 9.35 -12.86 -2.57
N ASN A 130 8.16 -12.44 -2.99
CA ASN A 130 7.46 -13.02 -4.14
C ASN A 130 6.92 -11.94 -5.07
N PRO A 131 7.75 -11.31 -5.92
CA PRO A 131 7.29 -10.27 -6.84
C PRO A 131 6.22 -10.76 -7.83
N GLY A 132 6.24 -12.03 -8.18
CA GLY A 132 5.22 -12.65 -9.03
C GLY A 132 3.86 -12.78 -8.35
N GLY A 133 3.79 -12.57 -7.02
CA GLY A 133 2.57 -12.57 -6.23
C GLY A 133 1.81 -11.25 -6.24
N CYS A 134 2.42 -10.19 -6.72
CA CYS A 134 1.76 -8.89 -6.87
C CYS A 134 1.15 -8.76 -8.26
N VAL A 135 0.03 -8.04 -8.38
CA VAL A 135 -0.68 -7.83 -9.64
C VAL A 135 -0.91 -6.34 -9.86
N ARG A 136 -0.71 -5.88 -11.08
CA ARG A 136 -0.98 -4.51 -11.50
C ARG A 136 -2.13 -4.50 -12.48
N PHE A 137 -3.15 -3.75 -12.17
CA PHE A 137 -4.25 -3.42 -13.07
C PHE A 137 -3.99 -2.02 -13.62
N TYR A 138 -4.08 -1.84 -14.92
CA TYR A 138 -3.88 -0.57 -15.59
C TYR A 138 -5.08 -0.21 -16.45
N ASN A 139 -5.22 1.08 -16.81
CA ASN A 139 -6.39 1.60 -17.50
C ASN A 139 -7.71 1.27 -16.77
N CYS A 140 -7.71 1.41 -15.46
CA CYS A 140 -8.86 1.10 -14.62
C CYS A 140 -9.95 2.17 -14.69
N ALA A 141 -9.57 3.41 -14.96
CA ALA A 141 -10.48 4.55 -15.14
C ALA A 141 -10.40 5.10 -16.57
N ALA A 142 -11.53 5.59 -17.07
CA ALA A 142 -11.63 6.23 -18.39
C ALA A 142 -11.24 7.72 -18.36
#